data_af74de52712240dc138e990514a1bd5c
#
_entry.id   af74de52712240dc138e990514a1bd5c
#
_cell.length_a   1.000
_cell.length_b   1.000
_cell.length_c   1.000
_cell.angle_alpha   90.00
_cell.angle_beta   90.00
_cell.angle_gamma   90.00
#
_symmetry.space_group_name_H-M   'P 1'
#
loop_
_entity.id
_entity.type
_entity.pdbx_description
1 polymer ?
#
loop_
_entity_poly.entity_id
_entity_poly.type
_entity_poly.pdbx_seq_one_letter_code
_entity_poly.pdbx_strand_id
1 'polypeptide(L)'
;MAELVAAVGVPHSPHYPSQYPKDGPQDTPRTYREVKAHLDAAKADAIVVIANDHFNTFFMNNFPTFAIGVTEAAYGPNDQTKMPHYDFAVQSSLASHMLKTAMNEGFDFSVTQEFGVDHAMLVPLHYLTDDVKTPVVPIWVNTFSAPLPTARRCYALGRMMQGAIRSLPQKLRVAVIATGSFSLEIGGPKVDPGKRNSVPDLEWSKHLHRRIGKAEFDEIVAEATPEQMWKAGNIGGELLNWVVLLGMIGKDKPRYLADHDEKDGHAYAVWRWD
;
A
#
# COMPACT_ATOMS: atom_id res chain seq x y z
N MET A 1 15.07 -20.31 1.24
CA MET A 1 15.09 -18.89 0.91
C MET A 1 13.66 -18.35 1.00
N ALA A 2 13.50 -17.08 1.25
CA ALA A 2 12.17 -16.50 1.26
C ALA A 2 11.59 -16.39 -0.16
N GLU A 3 10.28 -16.39 -0.26
CA GLU A 3 9.54 -16.30 -1.52
C GLU A 3 8.38 -15.31 -1.42
N LEU A 4 8.13 -14.57 -2.49
CA LEU A 4 6.93 -13.76 -2.65
C LEU A 4 5.79 -14.68 -3.08
N VAL A 5 4.74 -14.79 -2.26
CA VAL A 5 3.62 -15.72 -2.48
C VAL A 5 2.31 -15.04 -2.87
N ALA A 6 2.15 -13.78 -2.48
CA ALA A 6 1.03 -12.95 -2.90
C ALA A 6 1.39 -11.47 -2.92
N ALA A 7 0.71 -10.74 -3.77
CA ALA A 7 0.75 -9.29 -3.84
C ALA A 7 -0.68 -8.75 -3.94
N VAL A 8 -1.00 -7.72 -3.19
CA VAL A 8 -2.35 -7.17 -3.07
C VAL A 8 -2.29 -5.66 -3.21
N GLY A 9 -3.14 -5.10 -4.05
CA GLY A 9 -3.39 -3.67 -4.11
C GLY A 9 -4.83 -3.37 -3.69
N VAL A 10 -5.01 -2.45 -2.71
CA VAL A 10 -6.33 -2.09 -2.16
C VAL A 10 -6.36 -0.62 -1.72
N PRO A 11 -7.53 0.02 -1.62
CA PRO A 11 -7.65 1.33 -0.97
C PRO A 11 -7.50 1.23 0.54
N HIS A 12 -7.42 2.39 1.23
CA HIS A 12 -7.35 2.46 2.70
C HIS A 12 -8.29 3.54 3.29
N SER A 13 -9.51 3.66 2.81
CA SER A 13 -10.42 4.69 3.30
C SER A 13 -10.56 4.68 4.84
N PRO A 14 -10.26 5.81 5.53
CA PRO A 14 -10.37 5.91 6.99
C PRO A 14 -11.82 5.81 7.49
N HIS A 15 -12.78 5.90 6.59
CA HIS A 15 -14.21 5.80 6.91
C HIS A 15 -14.71 4.36 6.98
N TYR A 16 -14.00 3.41 6.36
CA TYR A 16 -14.43 2.00 6.33
C TYR A 16 -14.69 1.42 7.72
N PRO A 17 -13.81 1.57 8.74
CA PRO A 17 -14.08 0.99 10.05
C PRO A 17 -15.33 1.52 10.76
N SER A 18 -15.76 2.74 10.45
CA SER A 18 -17.00 3.30 10.99
C SER A 18 -18.23 2.94 10.16
N GLN A 19 -18.09 2.71 8.86
CA GLN A 19 -19.16 2.31 7.94
C GLN A 19 -19.41 0.81 7.98
N TYR A 20 -18.33 0.04 8.18
CA TYR A 20 -18.31 -1.42 8.14
C TYR A 20 -17.54 -1.95 9.36
N PRO A 21 -18.11 -1.82 10.58
CA PRO A 21 -17.46 -2.37 11.78
C PRO A 21 -17.32 -3.89 11.62
N LYS A 22 -16.16 -4.42 12.01
CA LYS A 22 -15.78 -5.84 11.80
C LYS A 22 -16.78 -6.83 12.42
N ASP A 23 -17.41 -6.43 13.52
CA ASP A 23 -18.44 -7.22 14.25
C ASP A 23 -19.87 -6.81 13.89
N GLY A 24 -20.06 -6.00 12.85
CA GLY A 24 -21.39 -5.53 12.42
C GLY A 24 -22.08 -6.47 11.43
N PRO A 25 -23.36 -6.20 11.08
CA PRO A 25 -24.11 -6.99 10.09
C PRO A 25 -23.46 -6.99 8.70
N GLN A 26 -22.66 -5.97 8.42
CA GLN A 26 -21.80 -5.83 7.23
C GLN A 26 -20.37 -5.57 7.71
N ASP A 27 -19.78 -6.59 8.32
CA ASP A 27 -18.47 -6.56 8.97
C ASP A 27 -17.30 -6.18 8.06
N THR A 28 -17.44 -6.40 6.77
CA THR A 28 -16.35 -6.15 5.80
C THR A 28 -16.93 -5.84 4.42
N PRO A 29 -16.45 -4.84 3.68
CA PRO A 29 -16.82 -4.65 2.29
C PRO A 29 -16.60 -5.94 1.50
N ARG A 30 -17.56 -6.32 0.64
CA ARG A 30 -17.53 -7.56 -0.14
C ARG A 30 -16.17 -7.78 -0.82
N THR A 31 -15.64 -6.75 -1.47
CA THR A 31 -14.39 -6.83 -2.22
C THR A 31 -13.18 -7.12 -1.30
N TYR A 32 -13.16 -6.57 -0.09
CA TYR A 32 -12.13 -6.92 0.90
C TYR A 32 -12.21 -8.38 1.32
N ARG A 33 -13.41 -8.96 1.46
CA ARG A 33 -13.57 -10.41 1.78
C ARG A 33 -13.04 -11.29 0.67
N GLU A 34 -13.29 -10.91 -0.59
CA GLU A 34 -12.78 -11.64 -1.77
C GLU A 34 -11.24 -11.57 -1.82
N VAL A 35 -10.65 -10.39 -1.60
CA VAL A 35 -9.20 -10.22 -1.51
C VAL A 35 -8.60 -11.00 -0.35
N LYS A 36 -9.25 -10.98 0.85
CA LYS A 36 -8.81 -11.76 2.02
C LYS A 36 -8.74 -13.25 1.71
N ALA A 37 -9.75 -13.81 1.05
CA ALA A 37 -9.75 -15.23 0.69
C ALA A 37 -8.54 -15.62 -0.17
N HIS A 38 -8.11 -14.75 -1.07
CA HIS A 38 -6.88 -14.97 -1.85
C HIS A 38 -5.61 -14.87 -0.99
N LEU A 39 -5.55 -13.91 -0.07
CA LEU A 39 -4.41 -13.73 0.82
C LEU A 39 -4.28 -14.91 1.81
N ASP A 40 -5.39 -15.35 2.40
CA ASP A 40 -5.42 -16.51 3.30
C ASP A 40 -4.93 -17.79 2.58
N ALA A 41 -5.33 -17.98 1.33
CA ALA A 41 -4.88 -19.11 0.51
C ALA A 41 -3.37 -19.07 0.22
N ALA A 42 -2.74 -17.92 0.26
CA ALA A 42 -1.30 -17.78 0.08
C ALA A 42 -0.49 -18.22 1.31
N LYS A 43 -1.11 -18.33 2.49
CA LYS A 43 -0.47 -18.78 3.76
C LYS A 43 0.84 -18.06 4.02
N ALA A 44 0.80 -16.73 4.01
CA ALA A 44 1.98 -15.91 4.24
C ALA A 44 2.42 -15.96 5.71
N ASP A 45 3.74 -16.06 5.93
CA ASP A 45 4.37 -15.99 7.26
C ASP A 45 4.68 -14.54 7.67
N ALA A 46 4.75 -13.63 6.70
CA ALA A 46 4.99 -12.20 6.91
C ALA A 46 4.31 -11.37 5.81
N ILE A 47 3.98 -10.12 6.15
CA ILE A 47 3.35 -9.18 5.23
C ILE A 47 4.20 -7.91 5.15
N VAL A 48 4.63 -7.53 3.95
CA VAL A 48 5.19 -6.20 3.70
C VAL A 48 4.04 -5.26 3.33
N VAL A 49 3.88 -4.16 4.05
CA VAL A 49 2.85 -3.15 3.75
C VAL A 49 3.52 -1.90 3.18
N ILE A 50 3.10 -1.50 1.99
CA ILE A 50 3.56 -0.29 1.29
C ILE A 50 2.43 0.74 1.35
N ALA A 51 2.65 1.80 2.07
CA ALA A 51 1.66 2.86 2.28
C ALA A 51 2.33 4.24 2.33
N ASN A 52 1.53 5.27 2.34
CA ASN A 52 1.96 6.61 2.73
C ASN A 52 1.75 6.80 4.24
N ASP A 53 2.19 7.92 4.76
CA ASP A 53 1.87 8.43 6.09
C ASP A 53 1.07 9.73 5.96
N HIS A 54 0.01 9.87 6.74
CA HIS A 54 -0.81 11.10 6.78
C HIS A 54 -0.33 12.09 7.85
N PHE A 55 0.99 12.29 7.95
CA PHE A 55 1.64 13.17 8.92
C PHE A 55 1.41 12.75 10.39
N ASN A 56 1.33 11.44 10.64
CA ASN A 56 1.12 10.87 11.96
C ASN A 56 2.39 10.23 12.55
N THR A 57 3.24 9.68 11.71
CA THR A 57 4.55 9.11 12.08
C THR A 57 5.68 10.04 11.68
N PHE A 58 5.59 10.62 10.49
CA PHE A 58 6.53 11.59 9.96
C PHE A 58 5.85 12.96 9.80
N PHE A 59 6.53 14.02 10.23
CA PHE A 59 5.97 15.36 10.21
C PHE A 59 6.65 16.23 9.14
N MET A 60 6.04 17.34 8.77
CA MET A 60 6.51 18.21 7.68
C MET A 60 7.92 18.79 7.89
N ASN A 61 8.42 18.78 9.11
CA ASN A 61 9.80 19.18 9.42
C ASN A 61 10.83 18.09 9.10
N ASN A 62 10.40 16.84 8.89
CA ASN A 62 11.27 15.72 8.55
C ASN A 62 10.46 14.59 7.85
N PHE A 63 9.98 14.86 6.63
CA PHE A 63 9.18 13.90 5.87
C PHE A 63 10.07 13.13 4.88
N PRO A 64 10.30 11.82 5.07
CA PRO A 64 11.22 11.04 4.26
C PRO A 64 10.65 10.69 2.90
N THR A 65 11.49 10.59 1.88
CA THR A 65 11.10 10.06 0.56
C THR A 65 10.66 8.61 0.63
N PHE A 66 11.42 7.78 1.35
CA PHE A 66 11.12 6.40 1.69
C PHE A 66 11.50 6.15 3.14
N ALA A 67 10.70 5.37 3.85
CA ALA A 67 11.05 4.93 5.20
C ALA A 67 10.73 3.44 5.42
N ILE A 68 11.42 2.84 6.37
CA ILE A 68 11.23 1.46 6.79
C ILE A 68 11.26 1.35 8.31
N GLY A 69 10.33 0.58 8.87
CA GLY A 69 10.30 0.22 10.28
C GLY A 69 11.14 -1.02 10.54
N VAL A 70 12.11 -0.93 11.47
CA VAL A 70 13.09 -2.01 11.75
C VAL A 70 13.10 -2.45 13.21
N THR A 71 12.01 -2.29 13.91
CA THR A 71 11.82 -2.72 15.30
C THR A 71 11.32 -4.17 15.39
N GLU A 72 11.04 -4.66 16.59
CA GLU A 72 10.41 -5.97 16.79
C GLU A 72 8.89 -5.89 16.92
N ALA A 73 8.37 -4.72 17.31
CA ALA A 73 6.95 -4.48 17.46
C ALA A 73 6.57 -3.04 17.06
N ALA A 74 5.35 -2.88 16.63
CA ALA A 74 4.75 -1.58 16.32
C ALA A 74 3.29 -1.57 16.80
N TYR A 75 2.65 -0.41 16.72
CA TYR A 75 1.29 -0.24 17.20
C TYR A 75 0.49 0.73 16.30
N GLY A 76 -0.80 0.78 16.49
CA GLY A 76 -1.70 1.74 15.84
C GLY A 76 -3.16 1.31 15.90
N PRO A 77 -4.06 2.13 15.35
CA PRO A 77 -3.76 3.36 14.60
C PRO A 77 -3.38 4.51 15.54
N ASN A 78 -2.49 5.39 15.08
CA ASN A 78 -2.12 6.61 15.80
C ASN A 78 -2.96 7.83 15.40
N ASP A 79 -3.92 7.68 14.48
CA ASP A 79 -4.77 8.75 13.95
C ASP A 79 -6.28 8.43 13.98
N GLN A 80 -6.68 7.18 13.94
CA GLN A 80 -8.08 6.76 13.77
C GLN A 80 -8.64 6.17 15.07
N THR A 81 -9.63 6.86 15.66
CA THR A 81 -10.21 6.49 16.97
C THR A 81 -11.29 5.42 16.90
N LYS A 82 -11.88 5.17 15.73
CA LYS A 82 -12.98 4.21 15.56
C LYS A 82 -12.52 2.81 15.12
N MET A 83 -11.22 2.65 14.89
CA MET A 83 -10.60 1.36 14.61
C MET A 83 -10.07 0.77 15.93
N PRO A 84 -10.11 -0.55 16.13
CA PRO A 84 -9.42 -1.18 17.25
C PRO A 84 -7.94 -0.82 17.27
N HIS A 85 -7.37 -0.66 18.45
CA HIS A 85 -5.93 -0.54 18.62
C HIS A 85 -5.28 -1.92 18.45
N TYR A 86 -4.16 -1.96 17.76
CA TYR A 86 -3.36 -3.15 17.53
C TYR A 86 -1.94 -2.93 18.01
N ASP A 87 -1.42 -3.87 18.78
CA ASP A 87 0.01 -4.10 18.97
C ASP A 87 0.39 -5.31 18.11
N PHE A 88 1.36 -5.16 17.23
CA PHE A 88 1.71 -6.21 16.29
C PHE A 88 3.21 -6.39 16.12
N ALA A 89 3.61 -7.61 15.78
CA ALA A 89 5.00 -7.95 15.53
C ALA A 89 5.49 -7.38 14.19
N VAL A 90 6.73 -6.91 14.17
CA VAL A 90 7.45 -6.58 12.94
C VAL A 90 8.37 -7.73 12.56
N GLN A 91 8.41 -8.12 11.29
CA GLN A 91 9.36 -9.12 10.79
C GLN A 91 10.74 -8.47 10.63
N SER A 92 11.41 -8.25 11.76
CA SER A 92 12.63 -7.46 11.88
C SER A 92 13.81 -8.01 11.06
N SER A 93 13.92 -9.35 10.93
CA SER A 93 14.95 -9.96 10.09
C SER A 93 14.78 -9.63 8.61
N LEU A 94 13.55 -9.65 8.09
CA LEU A 94 13.24 -9.25 6.73
C LEU A 94 13.42 -7.74 6.54
N ALA A 95 12.95 -6.93 7.48
CA ALA A 95 13.10 -5.47 7.43
C ALA A 95 14.57 -5.05 7.39
N SER A 96 15.40 -5.62 8.27
CA SER A 96 16.85 -5.35 8.31
C SER A 96 17.56 -5.83 7.04
N HIS A 97 17.15 -6.98 6.48
CA HIS A 97 17.72 -7.48 5.24
C HIS A 97 17.32 -6.59 4.04
N MET A 98 16.06 -6.13 3.97
CA MET A 98 15.61 -5.17 2.97
C MET A 98 16.38 -3.86 3.06
N LEU A 99 16.54 -3.31 4.26
CA LEU A 99 17.30 -2.07 4.47
C LEU A 99 18.75 -2.21 3.98
N LYS A 100 19.44 -3.29 4.35
CA LYS A 100 20.83 -3.54 3.91
C LYS A 100 20.92 -3.69 2.40
N THR A 101 19.99 -4.41 1.78
CA THR A 101 19.94 -4.58 0.32
C THR A 101 19.69 -3.24 -0.37
N ALA A 102 18.75 -2.45 0.16
CA ALA A 102 18.42 -1.12 -0.35
C ALA A 102 19.65 -0.20 -0.39
N MET A 103 20.39 -0.11 0.71
CA MET A 103 21.62 0.70 0.79
C MET A 103 22.66 0.26 -0.25
N ASN A 104 22.82 -1.05 -0.47
CA ASN A 104 23.76 -1.58 -1.46
C ASN A 104 23.32 -1.28 -2.91
N GLU A 105 22.01 -1.13 -3.14
CA GLU A 105 21.44 -0.83 -4.46
C GLU A 105 21.08 0.66 -4.66
N GLY A 106 21.57 1.54 -3.77
CA GLY A 106 21.43 3.00 -3.91
C GLY A 106 20.04 3.54 -3.51
N PHE A 107 19.36 2.87 -2.59
CA PHE A 107 18.14 3.37 -1.96
C PHE A 107 18.42 3.74 -0.51
N ASP A 108 18.27 5.02 -0.20
CA ASP A 108 18.43 5.56 1.14
C ASP A 108 17.06 5.63 1.85
N PHE A 109 16.79 4.65 2.70
CA PHE A 109 15.62 4.70 3.57
C PHE A 109 15.89 5.52 4.84
N SER A 110 14.93 6.33 5.24
CA SER A 110 14.84 6.74 6.65
C SER A 110 14.43 5.53 7.48
N VAL A 111 15.12 5.36 8.60
CA VAL A 111 14.92 4.21 9.50
C VAL A 111 14.14 4.68 10.72
N THR A 112 13.08 3.96 11.09
CA THR A 112 12.37 4.21 12.34
C THR A 112 12.30 2.94 13.18
N GLN A 113 12.48 3.09 14.50
CA GLN A 113 12.53 2.00 15.48
C GLN A 113 11.41 2.10 16.52
N GLU A 114 10.92 3.30 16.79
CA GLU A 114 9.78 3.52 17.68
C GLU A 114 8.71 4.28 16.91
N PHE A 115 7.63 3.60 16.54
CA PHE A 115 6.60 4.20 15.69
C PHE A 115 5.22 3.58 15.90
N GLY A 116 4.22 4.41 15.76
CA GLY A 116 2.86 3.99 15.44
C GLY A 116 2.64 4.06 13.95
N VAL A 117 1.65 3.33 13.45
CA VAL A 117 1.19 3.42 12.06
C VAL A 117 -0.21 3.99 12.00
N ASP A 118 -0.54 4.67 10.91
CA ASP A 118 -1.85 5.26 10.71
C ASP A 118 -2.81 4.32 9.94
N HIS A 119 -3.99 4.82 9.63
CA HIS A 119 -5.02 4.09 8.91
C HIS A 119 -4.58 3.61 7.53
N ALA A 120 -3.61 4.26 6.87
CA ALA A 120 -3.16 3.83 5.55
C ALA A 120 -2.59 2.40 5.55
N MET A 121 -1.92 2.01 6.63
CA MET A 121 -1.46 0.64 6.83
C MET A 121 -2.50 -0.23 7.52
N LEU A 122 -3.19 0.31 8.54
CA LEU A 122 -4.04 -0.52 9.40
C LEU A 122 -5.42 -0.82 8.82
N VAL A 123 -6.01 0.02 7.98
CA VAL A 123 -7.29 -0.33 7.35
C VAL A 123 -7.18 -1.60 6.51
N PRO A 124 -6.20 -1.75 5.61
CA PRO A 124 -6.02 -3.02 4.92
C PRO A 124 -5.71 -4.19 5.85
N LEU A 125 -4.81 -4.02 6.82
CA LEU A 125 -4.46 -5.08 7.76
C LEU A 125 -5.66 -5.52 8.60
N HIS A 126 -6.48 -4.59 9.05
CA HIS A 126 -7.71 -4.86 9.81
C HIS A 126 -8.67 -5.80 9.05
N TYR A 127 -8.87 -5.57 7.76
CA TYR A 127 -9.81 -6.35 6.96
C TYR A 127 -9.19 -7.60 6.31
N LEU A 128 -7.88 -7.59 6.06
CA LEU A 128 -7.21 -8.66 5.32
C LEU A 128 -6.54 -9.70 6.22
N THR A 129 -6.43 -9.41 7.53
CA THR A 129 -5.76 -10.33 8.47
C THR A 129 -6.64 -10.65 9.66
N ASP A 130 -6.26 -11.69 10.41
CA ASP A 130 -6.89 -12.03 11.68
C ASP A 130 -6.16 -11.29 12.81
N ASP A 131 -6.69 -10.10 13.15
CA ASP A 131 -6.19 -9.24 14.25
C ASP A 131 -4.71 -8.86 14.14
N VAL A 132 -4.22 -8.68 12.90
CA VAL A 132 -2.82 -8.30 12.61
C VAL A 132 -1.78 -9.24 13.26
N LYS A 133 -2.12 -10.54 13.40
CA LYS A 133 -1.23 -11.53 14.02
C LYS A 133 -0.04 -11.93 13.16
N THR A 134 -0.14 -11.80 11.83
CA THR A 134 0.98 -12.05 10.93
C THR A 134 1.98 -10.91 11.05
N PRO A 135 3.28 -11.18 11.30
CA PRO A 135 4.30 -10.13 11.41
C PRO A 135 4.38 -9.24 10.16
N VAL A 136 4.54 -7.93 10.36
CA VAL A 136 4.49 -6.91 9.31
C VAL A 136 5.87 -6.28 9.10
N VAL A 137 6.20 -5.90 7.86
CA VAL A 137 7.29 -4.97 7.54
C VAL A 137 6.66 -3.70 6.97
N PRO A 138 6.64 -2.59 7.70
CA PRO A 138 6.10 -1.34 7.24
C PRO A 138 7.09 -0.60 6.34
N ILE A 139 6.61 -0.20 5.16
CA ILE A 139 7.32 0.62 4.18
C ILE A 139 6.48 1.85 3.88
N TRP A 140 7.05 3.02 4.06
CA TRP A 140 6.41 4.28 3.69
C TRP A 140 7.01 4.88 2.43
N VAL A 141 6.13 5.42 1.60
CA VAL A 141 6.46 6.18 0.40
C VAL A 141 5.89 7.60 0.54
N ASN A 142 6.69 8.60 0.26
CA ASN A 142 6.18 9.97 0.19
C ASN A 142 5.24 10.14 -1.00
N THR A 143 3.97 10.36 -0.73
CA THR A 143 2.94 10.59 -1.75
C THR A 143 2.32 12.00 -1.66
N PHE A 144 2.69 12.81 -0.66
CA PHE A 144 2.06 14.10 -0.36
C PHE A 144 3.00 15.29 -0.37
N SER A 145 4.22 15.14 0.15
CA SER A 145 5.13 16.26 0.34
C SER A 145 6.08 16.39 -0.87
N ALA A 146 5.86 17.41 -1.69
CA ALA A 146 6.70 17.67 -2.86
C ALA A 146 8.15 18.05 -2.44
N PRO A 147 9.18 17.61 -3.21
CA PRO A 147 9.07 16.80 -4.43
C PRO A 147 8.79 15.32 -4.15
N LEU A 148 7.84 14.75 -4.88
CA LEU A 148 7.54 13.32 -4.79
C LEU A 148 8.63 12.48 -5.46
N PRO A 149 8.87 11.22 -5.01
CA PRO A 149 9.68 10.29 -5.78
C PRO A 149 9.05 10.06 -7.15
N THR A 150 9.89 9.87 -8.18
CA THR A 150 9.35 9.57 -9.51
C THR A 150 8.78 8.14 -9.56
N ALA A 151 7.77 7.92 -10.40
CA ALA A 151 7.19 6.58 -10.61
C ALA A 151 8.27 5.56 -11.02
N ARG A 152 9.24 5.97 -11.86
CA ARG A 152 10.40 5.12 -12.21
C ARG A 152 11.21 4.70 -10.99
N ARG A 153 11.45 5.61 -10.04
CA ARG A 153 12.18 5.29 -8.80
C ARG A 153 11.37 4.37 -7.90
N CYS A 154 10.07 4.59 -7.78
CA CYS A 154 9.18 3.69 -7.04
C CYS A 154 9.13 2.28 -7.64
N TYR A 155 9.05 2.17 -8.97
CA TYR A 155 9.11 0.88 -9.67
C TYR A 155 10.45 0.16 -9.44
N ALA A 156 11.57 0.90 -9.53
CA ALA A 156 12.88 0.35 -9.22
C ALA A 156 13.01 -0.10 -7.76
N LEU A 157 12.42 0.65 -6.81
CA LEU A 157 12.32 0.25 -5.41
C LEU A 157 11.61 -1.09 -5.27
N GLY A 158 10.49 -1.28 -5.95
CA GLY A 158 9.76 -2.55 -5.94
C GLY A 158 10.61 -3.72 -6.44
N ARG A 159 11.34 -3.53 -7.52
CA ARG A 159 12.27 -4.56 -8.05
C ARG A 159 13.38 -4.91 -7.05
N MET A 160 13.97 -3.92 -6.40
CA MET A 160 14.95 -4.13 -5.33
C MET A 160 14.32 -4.93 -4.18
N MET A 161 13.12 -4.55 -3.72
CA MET A 161 12.43 -5.24 -2.62
C MET A 161 12.12 -6.71 -2.96
N GLN A 162 11.72 -7.01 -4.20
CA GLN A 162 11.54 -8.40 -4.66
C GLN A 162 12.87 -9.17 -4.59
N GLY A 163 13.98 -8.54 -5.05
CA GLY A 163 15.33 -9.10 -4.95
C GLY A 163 15.73 -9.37 -3.49
N ALA A 164 15.45 -8.43 -2.59
CA ALA A 164 15.71 -8.58 -1.17
C ALA A 164 14.93 -9.76 -0.55
N ILE A 165 13.64 -9.93 -0.88
CA ILE A 165 12.87 -11.10 -0.43
C ILE A 165 13.55 -12.38 -0.90
N ARG A 166 13.86 -12.49 -2.19
CA ARG A 166 14.45 -13.71 -2.77
C ARG A 166 15.84 -14.04 -2.22
N SER A 167 16.62 -13.03 -1.86
CA SER A 167 17.99 -13.20 -1.32
C SER A 167 18.02 -13.48 0.18
N LEU A 168 16.90 -13.34 0.91
CA LEU A 168 16.85 -13.67 2.33
C LEU A 168 17.07 -15.18 2.53
N PRO A 169 18.09 -15.61 3.29
CA PRO A 169 18.37 -17.04 3.48
C PRO A 169 17.29 -17.79 4.27
N GLN A 170 16.57 -17.09 5.15
CA GLN A 170 15.48 -17.65 5.95
C GLN A 170 14.35 -18.14 5.04
N LYS A 171 13.80 -19.32 5.32
CA LYS A 171 12.58 -19.79 4.65
C LYS A 171 11.39 -19.00 5.19
N LEU A 172 10.78 -18.21 4.34
CA LEU A 172 9.67 -17.31 4.71
C LEU A 172 8.75 -17.10 3.50
N ARG A 173 7.47 -17.28 3.69
CA ARG A 173 6.43 -16.97 2.69
C ARG A 173 5.98 -15.52 2.91
N VAL A 174 6.26 -14.65 1.96
CA VAL A 174 6.01 -13.20 2.11
C VAL A 174 4.86 -12.79 1.20
N ALA A 175 3.86 -12.15 1.78
CA ALA A 175 2.87 -11.38 1.02
C ALA A 175 3.22 -9.90 1.03
N VAL A 176 2.74 -9.16 0.05
CA VAL A 176 2.88 -7.69 -0.03
C VAL A 176 1.52 -7.06 -0.20
N ILE A 177 1.24 -6.00 0.53
CA ILE A 177 0.05 -5.17 0.39
C ILE A 177 0.51 -3.76 0.04
N ALA A 178 0.03 -3.20 -1.08
CA ALA A 178 0.15 -1.78 -1.37
C ALA A 178 -1.23 -1.12 -1.26
N THR A 179 -1.24 0.10 -0.75
CA THR A 179 -2.49 0.80 -0.45
C THR A 179 -2.57 2.15 -1.15
N GLY A 180 -3.78 2.57 -1.48
CA GLY A 180 -3.99 3.90 -2.03
C GLY A 180 -5.04 3.97 -3.13
N SER A 181 -5.41 5.20 -3.46
CA SER A 181 -6.39 5.55 -4.48
C SER A 181 -5.69 6.06 -5.76
N PHE A 182 -6.36 5.93 -6.91
CA PHE A 182 -5.80 6.42 -8.18
C PHE A 182 -6.25 7.84 -8.52
N SER A 183 -7.42 8.23 -8.02
CA SER A 183 -7.94 9.59 -8.16
C SER A 183 -8.78 9.93 -6.94
N LEU A 184 -8.31 10.87 -6.15
CA LEU A 184 -8.99 11.29 -4.93
C LEU A 184 -8.58 12.72 -4.55
N GLU A 185 -9.58 13.53 -4.24
CA GLU A 185 -9.40 14.86 -3.65
C GLU A 185 -10.11 14.91 -2.32
N ILE A 186 -9.42 15.32 -1.26
CA ILE A 186 -9.98 15.49 0.09
C ILE A 186 -9.78 16.94 0.53
N GLY A 187 -10.89 17.62 0.86
CA GLY A 187 -10.86 18.98 1.41
C GLY A 187 -10.23 20.05 0.50
N GLY A 188 -9.93 19.72 -0.75
CA GLY A 188 -9.27 20.61 -1.70
C GLY A 188 -10.25 21.25 -2.70
N PRO A 189 -9.73 22.05 -3.63
CA PRO A 189 -10.55 22.85 -4.56
C PRO A 189 -11.32 22.01 -5.62
N LYS A 190 -10.97 20.74 -5.80
CA LYS A 190 -11.64 19.82 -6.73
C LYS A 190 -12.71 18.97 -6.06
N VAL A 191 -13.02 19.21 -4.78
CA VAL A 191 -14.13 18.54 -4.11
C VAL A 191 -15.45 19.15 -4.57
N ASP A 192 -16.40 18.31 -4.96
CA ASP A 192 -17.75 18.75 -5.34
C ASP A 192 -18.46 19.46 -4.18
N PRO A 193 -19.31 20.46 -4.46
CA PRO A 193 -20.06 21.14 -3.43
C PRO A 193 -20.86 20.18 -2.55
N GLY A 194 -20.73 20.31 -1.23
CA GLY A 194 -21.44 19.50 -0.24
C GLY A 194 -20.86 18.11 0.02
N LYS A 195 -19.79 17.73 -0.66
CA LYS A 195 -19.05 16.48 -0.38
C LYS A 195 -17.81 16.74 0.48
N ARG A 196 -17.26 15.68 1.06
CA ARG A 196 -15.98 15.71 1.79
C ARG A 196 -14.80 15.34 0.89
N ASN A 197 -15.06 14.53 -0.13
CA ASN A 197 -14.10 14.04 -1.09
C ASN A 197 -14.78 13.90 -2.47
N SER A 198 -13.99 13.90 -3.50
CA SER A 198 -14.41 13.66 -4.89
C SER A 198 -13.36 12.84 -5.63
N VAL A 199 -13.74 12.31 -6.79
CA VAL A 199 -12.86 11.62 -7.74
C VAL A 199 -12.66 12.53 -8.95
N PRO A 200 -11.63 13.41 -8.96
CA PRO A 200 -11.49 14.45 -10.00
C PRO A 200 -11.21 13.92 -11.39
N ASP A 201 -10.57 12.76 -11.51
CA ASP A 201 -10.24 12.15 -12.80
C ASP A 201 -10.62 10.66 -12.81
N LEU A 202 -11.93 10.41 -12.93
CA LEU A 202 -12.46 9.05 -12.99
C LEU A 202 -11.94 8.27 -14.19
N GLU A 203 -11.75 8.94 -15.34
CA GLU A 203 -11.24 8.29 -16.55
C GLU A 203 -9.78 7.85 -16.39
N TRP A 204 -8.97 8.61 -15.67
CA TRP A 204 -7.63 8.19 -15.29
C TRP A 204 -7.66 6.94 -14.41
N SER A 205 -8.52 6.91 -13.40
CA SER A 205 -8.67 5.74 -12.54
C SER A 205 -9.10 4.49 -13.32
N LYS A 206 -10.09 4.63 -14.23
CA LYS A 206 -10.49 3.54 -15.14
C LYS A 206 -9.36 3.10 -16.08
N HIS A 207 -8.57 4.05 -16.55
CA HIS A 207 -7.43 3.79 -17.43
C HIS A 207 -6.36 2.94 -16.70
N LEU A 208 -5.98 3.31 -15.48
CA LEU A 208 -5.06 2.54 -14.66
C LEU A 208 -5.58 1.14 -14.36
N HIS A 209 -6.86 1.01 -14.01
CA HIS A 209 -7.48 -0.28 -13.77
C HIS A 209 -7.37 -1.20 -15.02
N ARG A 210 -7.66 -0.69 -16.23
CA ARG A 210 -7.50 -1.46 -17.47
C ARG A 210 -6.05 -1.87 -17.72
N ARG A 211 -5.07 -0.97 -17.47
CA ARG A 211 -3.65 -1.26 -17.63
C ARG A 211 -3.17 -2.35 -16.65
N ILE A 212 -3.62 -2.30 -15.40
CA ILE A 212 -3.33 -3.33 -14.40
C ILE A 212 -3.84 -4.69 -14.88
N GLY A 213 -5.08 -4.77 -15.37
CA GLY A 213 -5.66 -6.01 -15.89
C GLY A 213 -4.92 -6.60 -17.09
N LYS A 214 -4.21 -5.76 -17.84
CA LYS A 214 -3.39 -6.17 -19.00
C LYS A 214 -1.91 -6.41 -18.66
N ALA A 215 -1.48 -6.07 -17.44
CA ALA A 215 -0.08 -6.02 -17.00
C ALA A 215 0.78 -5.04 -17.81
N GLU A 216 0.21 -3.91 -18.20
CA GLU A 216 0.88 -2.81 -18.91
C GLU A 216 1.53 -1.86 -17.88
N PHE A 217 2.50 -2.35 -17.11
CA PHE A 217 3.06 -1.62 -15.97
C PHE A 217 4.11 -0.57 -16.38
N ASP A 218 4.84 -0.81 -17.44
CA ASP A 218 5.80 0.16 -17.98
C ASP A 218 5.08 1.44 -18.45
N GLU A 219 3.88 1.28 -19.02
CA GLU A 219 3.01 2.38 -19.42
C GLU A 219 2.49 3.16 -18.21
N ILE A 220 2.05 2.45 -17.14
CA ILE A 220 1.64 3.11 -15.89
C ILE A 220 2.80 3.96 -15.36
N VAL A 221 4.02 3.42 -15.32
CA VAL A 221 5.21 4.13 -14.84
C VAL A 221 5.52 5.36 -15.69
N ALA A 222 5.33 5.27 -17.00
CA ALA A 222 5.58 6.39 -17.91
C ALA A 222 4.53 7.51 -17.78
N GLU A 223 3.28 7.14 -17.52
CA GLU A 223 2.13 8.05 -17.45
C GLU A 223 1.94 8.67 -16.05
N ALA A 224 2.43 8.05 -14.99
CA ALA A 224 2.34 8.53 -13.61
C ALA A 224 3.32 9.70 -13.36
N THR A 225 3.07 10.82 -14.06
CA THR A 225 3.81 12.07 -13.87
C THR A 225 3.26 12.87 -12.69
N PRO A 226 4.06 13.76 -12.07
CA PRO A 226 3.57 14.65 -11.01
C PRO A 226 2.32 15.44 -11.43
N GLU A 227 2.28 15.92 -12.68
CA GLU A 227 1.16 16.68 -13.24
C GLU A 227 -0.10 15.84 -13.33
N GLN A 228 0.01 14.59 -13.83
CA GLN A 228 -1.13 13.69 -13.95
C GLN A 228 -1.66 13.26 -12.57
N MET A 229 -0.76 12.93 -11.64
CA MET A 229 -1.15 12.61 -10.25
C MET A 229 -1.84 13.79 -9.58
N TRP A 230 -1.32 15.03 -9.75
CA TRP A 230 -1.97 16.24 -9.25
C TRP A 230 -3.33 16.51 -9.90
N LYS A 231 -3.47 16.27 -11.20
CA LYS A 231 -4.77 16.35 -11.90
C LYS A 231 -5.78 15.38 -11.30
N ALA A 232 -5.35 14.19 -10.93
CA ALA A 232 -6.16 13.15 -10.31
C ALA A 232 -6.56 13.45 -8.84
N GLY A 233 -6.09 14.55 -8.27
CA GLY A 233 -6.43 15.03 -6.92
C GLY A 233 -5.23 15.20 -6.02
N ASN A 234 -5.44 15.85 -4.87
CA ASN A 234 -4.37 16.08 -3.88
C ASN A 234 -3.86 14.76 -3.23
N ILE A 235 -4.63 13.68 -3.36
CA ILE A 235 -4.27 12.33 -2.90
C ILE A 235 -3.79 11.44 -4.06
N GLY A 236 -3.82 11.92 -5.31
CA GLY A 236 -3.44 11.13 -6.50
C GLY A 236 -2.00 10.58 -6.49
N GLY A 237 -1.11 11.13 -5.65
CA GLY A 237 0.23 10.60 -5.41
C GLY A 237 0.27 9.20 -4.78
N GLU A 238 -0.81 8.73 -4.16
CA GLU A 238 -0.91 7.37 -3.60
C GLU A 238 -0.74 6.26 -4.65
N LEU A 239 -0.91 6.58 -5.93
CA LEU A 239 -0.53 5.71 -7.03
C LEU A 239 0.91 5.20 -6.91
N LEU A 240 1.82 5.98 -6.30
CA LEU A 240 3.22 5.58 -6.14
C LEU A 240 3.40 4.35 -5.26
N ASN A 241 2.53 4.11 -4.28
CA ASN A 241 2.52 2.87 -3.49
C ASN A 241 2.25 1.66 -4.40
N TRP A 242 1.25 1.77 -5.29
CA TRP A 242 0.95 0.74 -6.28
C TRP A 242 2.10 0.54 -7.27
N VAL A 243 2.75 1.61 -7.69
CA VAL A 243 3.92 1.53 -8.59
C VAL A 243 5.06 0.74 -7.96
N VAL A 244 5.30 0.87 -6.64
CA VAL A 244 6.25 0.01 -5.93
C VAL A 244 5.81 -1.45 -6.01
N LEU A 245 4.54 -1.75 -5.74
CA LEU A 245 3.98 -3.11 -5.86
C LEU A 245 4.17 -3.68 -7.27
N LEU A 246 3.84 -2.91 -8.32
CA LEU A 246 3.98 -3.35 -9.71
C LEU A 246 5.44 -3.68 -10.06
N GLY A 247 6.40 -2.96 -9.49
CA GLY A 247 7.83 -3.27 -9.62
C GLY A 247 8.22 -4.64 -9.01
N MET A 248 7.50 -5.09 -7.98
CA MET A 248 7.73 -6.41 -7.37
C MET A 248 7.12 -7.56 -8.18
N ILE A 249 6.04 -7.29 -8.90
CA ILE A 249 5.26 -8.32 -9.63
C ILE A 249 5.91 -8.69 -10.96
N GLY A 250 6.59 -7.73 -11.62
CA GLY A 250 7.16 -7.96 -12.95
C GLY A 250 6.11 -7.76 -14.05
N LYS A 251 5.74 -8.83 -14.77
CA LYS A 251 4.80 -8.76 -15.92
C LYS A 251 3.58 -9.68 -15.76
N ASP A 252 3.32 -10.15 -14.55
CA ASP A 252 2.23 -11.06 -14.31
C ASP A 252 0.89 -10.32 -14.26
N LYS A 253 -0.13 -10.91 -14.88
CA LYS A 253 -1.50 -10.42 -14.76
C LYS A 253 -2.07 -10.74 -13.39
N PRO A 254 -2.96 -9.89 -12.83
CA PRO A 254 -3.62 -10.22 -11.59
C PRO A 254 -4.46 -11.49 -11.73
N ARG A 255 -4.43 -12.34 -10.71
CA ARG A 255 -5.29 -13.52 -10.58
C ARG A 255 -6.73 -13.13 -10.26
N TYR A 256 -6.89 -12.02 -9.56
CA TYR A 256 -8.16 -11.38 -9.26
C TYR A 256 -8.03 -9.88 -9.49
N LEU A 257 -8.98 -9.31 -10.17
CA LEU A 257 -9.16 -7.87 -10.35
C LEU A 257 -10.66 -7.61 -10.21
N ALA A 258 -11.04 -6.90 -9.17
CA ALA A 258 -12.44 -6.51 -8.98
C ALA A 258 -12.87 -5.53 -10.09
N ASP A 259 -14.18 -5.44 -10.31
CA ASP A 259 -14.73 -4.39 -11.16
C ASP A 259 -14.31 -3.02 -10.63
N HIS A 260 -14.07 -2.09 -11.55
CA HIS A 260 -13.67 -0.74 -11.17
C HIS A 260 -14.77 -0.06 -10.35
N ASP A 261 -14.39 0.49 -9.20
CA ASP A 261 -15.29 1.28 -8.37
C ASP A 261 -15.42 2.69 -8.91
N GLU A 262 -16.47 2.94 -9.68
CA GLU A 262 -16.73 4.26 -10.29
C GLU A 262 -17.08 5.34 -9.26
N LYS A 263 -17.61 4.96 -8.11
CA LYS A 263 -18.03 5.90 -7.07
C LYS A 263 -16.84 6.52 -6.34
N ASP A 264 -15.88 5.67 -5.98
CA ASP A 264 -14.75 6.08 -5.14
C ASP A 264 -13.41 6.02 -5.90
N GLY A 265 -13.41 5.60 -7.19
CA GLY A 265 -12.20 5.54 -8.03
C GLY A 265 -11.17 4.52 -7.55
N HIS A 266 -11.61 3.51 -6.79
CA HIS A 266 -10.74 2.52 -6.18
C HIS A 266 -10.49 1.32 -7.10
N ALA A 267 -9.37 0.64 -6.87
CA ALA A 267 -9.07 -0.65 -7.47
C ALA A 267 -8.70 -1.67 -6.39
N TYR A 268 -9.00 -2.94 -6.69
CA TYR A 268 -8.64 -4.08 -5.86
C TYR A 268 -8.05 -5.15 -6.78
N ALA A 269 -6.80 -5.50 -6.57
CA ALA A 269 -6.12 -6.49 -7.39
C ALA A 269 -5.29 -7.45 -6.53
N VAL A 270 -5.22 -8.71 -6.97
CA VAL A 270 -4.43 -9.75 -6.29
C VAL A 270 -3.61 -10.52 -7.31
N TRP A 271 -2.35 -10.69 -7.02
CA TRP A 271 -1.44 -11.64 -7.65
C TRP A 271 -1.11 -12.71 -6.61
N ARG A 272 -1.11 -13.96 -7.03
CA ARG A 272 -0.75 -15.09 -6.17
C ARG A 272 0.00 -16.14 -6.97
N TRP A 273 1.10 -16.57 -6.43
CA TRP A 273 1.94 -17.63 -6.98
C TRP A 273 1.77 -18.89 -6.10
N ASP A 274 1.27 -19.95 -6.70
CA ASP A 274 1.00 -21.24 -6.02
C ASP A 274 2.28 -22.05 -5.87
#